data_c4e57971fdf952e0a72594663e06af7c
#
_entry.id   c4e57971fdf952e0a72594663e06af7c
#
_cell.length_a   1.000
_cell.length_b   1.000
_cell.length_c   1.000
_cell.angle_alpha   90.00
_cell.angle_beta   90.00
_cell.angle_gamma   90.00
#
_symmetry.space_group_name_H-M   'P 1'
#
loop_
_entity.id
_entity.type
_entity.pdbx_description
1 polymer ?
#
loop_
_entity_poly.entity_id
_entity_poly.type
_entity_poly.pdbx_seq_one_letter_code
_entity_poly.pdbx_strand_id
1 'polypeptide(L)'
;MPKTMYDTRFFLEHYYSREASMLKKTKEAIRKAKERFISAIVIHEVYWLTLNQEGHETAVMRATLLEKDFKVVKVDAEIAKSSAELRHKYRMSMAESIIAATTLLLKATCLSDDPHFKSINEIKTAWI
;
A
#
# COMPACT_ATOMS: atom_id res chain seq x y z
N MET A 1 -12.71 -7.48 -6.69
CA MET A 1 -11.37 -7.42 -7.29
C MET A 1 -10.55 -8.62 -6.82
N PRO A 2 -10.06 -9.45 -7.73
CA PRO A 2 -9.30 -10.65 -7.30
C PRO A 2 -7.99 -10.33 -6.60
N LYS A 3 -7.26 -9.33 -7.07
CA LYS A 3 -5.99 -8.91 -6.46
C LYS A 3 -6.04 -7.45 -6.07
N THR A 4 -5.80 -7.15 -4.81
CA THR A 4 -5.79 -5.78 -4.30
C THR A 4 -4.42 -5.46 -3.71
N MET A 5 -3.83 -4.36 -4.17
CA MET A 5 -2.60 -3.79 -3.63
C MET A 5 -2.99 -2.61 -2.74
N TYR A 6 -2.54 -2.64 -1.49
CA TYR A 6 -2.87 -1.58 -0.54
C TYR A 6 -1.71 -0.60 -0.43
N ASP A 7 -2.01 0.67 -0.66
CA ASP A 7 -1.06 1.77 -0.49
C ASP A 7 -0.95 2.16 0.99
N THR A 8 0.14 2.80 1.35
CA THR A 8 0.36 3.31 2.70
C THR A 8 -0.79 4.22 3.17
N ARG A 9 -1.33 5.04 2.28
CA ARG A 9 -2.44 5.95 2.62
C ARG A 9 -3.69 5.21 3.10
N PHE A 10 -3.92 4.00 2.59
CA PHE A 10 -5.01 3.16 3.08
C PHE A 10 -4.82 2.86 4.58
N PHE A 11 -3.59 2.54 4.98
CA PHE A 11 -3.30 2.21 6.38
C PHE A 11 -3.32 3.44 7.28
N LEU A 12 -3.02 4.62 6.75
CA LEU A 12 -3.18 5.87 7.49
C LEU A 12 -4.64 6.07 7.90
N GLU A 13 -5.56 5.84 6.99
CA GLU A 13 -6.99 5.90 7.29
C GLU A 13 -7.41 4.78 8.23
N HIS A 14 -6.94 3.58 7.99
CA HIS A 14 -7.31 2.41 8.79
C HIS A 14 -6.88 2.55 10.26
N TYR A 15 -5.68 3.06 10.50
CA TYR A 15 -5.13 3.17 11.86
C TYR A 15 -5.43 4.49 12.55
N TYR A 16 -5.60 5.59 11.80
CA TYR A 16 -5.63 6.92 12.39
C TYR A 16 -6.88 7.74 12.07
N SER A 17 -7.79 7.25 11.24
CA SER A 17 -9.01 7.98 10.95
C SER A 17 -9.84 8.12 12.23
N ARG A 18 -10.41 9.32 12.43
CA ARG A 18 -11.33 9.60 13.54
C ARG A 18 -12.79 9.38 13.16
N GLU A 19 -13.04 9.08 11.88
CA GLU A 19 -14.39 8.86 11.38
C GLU A 19 -14.75 7.38 11.43
N ALA A 20 -15.79 7.04 12.19
CA ALA A 20 -16.27 5.67 12.31
C ALA A 20 -16.67 5.07 10.96
N SER A 21 -17.25 5.90 10.07
CA SER A 21 -17.64 5.48 8.73
C SER A 21 -16.44 5.08 7.89
N MET A 22 -15.31 5.80 8.01
CA MET A 22 -14.07 5.47 7.31
C MET A 22 -13.47 4.16 7.82
N LEU A 23 -13.44 3.96 9.14
CA LEU A 23 -12.94 2.71 9.73
C LEU A 23 -13.76 1.51 9.29
N LYS A 24 -15.07 1.67 9.17
CA LYS A 24 -15.94 0.61 8.65
C LYS A 24 -15.61 0.27 7.21
N LYS A 25 -15.36 1.29 6.39
CA LYS A 25 -14.99 1.11 4.97
C LYS A 25 -13.66 0.41 4.80
N THR A 26 -12.65 0.77 5.61
CA THR A 26 -11.34 0.13 5.52
C THR A 26 -11.41 -1.34 5.93
N LYS A 27 -12.10 -1.65 7.01
CA LYS A 27 -12.31 -3.04 7.45
C LYS A 27 -13.01 -3.86 6.38
N GLU A 28 -14.03 -3.29 5.74
CA GLU A 28 -14.78 -3.94 4.68
C GLU A 28 -13.90 -4.18 3.45
N ALA A 29 -13.05 -3.21 3.08
CA ALA A 29 -12.15 -3.35 1.96
C ALA A 29 -11.15 -4.48 2.17
N ILE A 30 -10.67 -4.68 3.40
CA ILE A 30 -9.79 -5.80 3.74
C ILE A 30 -10.55 -7.11 3.63
N ARG A 31 -11.75 -7.16 4.19
CA ARG A 31 -12.58 -8.38 4.23
C ARG A 31 -12.99 -8.86 2.84
N LYS A 32 -13.33 -7.95 1.93
CA LYS A 32 -13.82 -8.27 0.59
C LYS A 32 -12.75 -8.76 -0.36
N ALA A 33 -11.50 -8.36 -0.17
CA ALA A 33 -10.44 -8.71 -1.09
C ALA A 33 -10.14 -10.21 -1.04
N LYS A 34 -10.06 -10.85 -2.19
CA LYS A 34 -9.69 -12.27 -2.27
C LYS A 34 -8.21 -12.47 -2.04
N GLU A 35 -7.38 -11.64 -2.64
CA GLU A 35 -5.94 -11.66 -2.44
C GLU A 35 -5.49 -10.25 -2.05
N ARG A 36 -4.84 -10.17 -0.90
CA ARG A 36 -4.40 -8.90 -0.31
C ARG A 36 -2.89 -8.81 -0.37
N PHE A 37 -2.39 -7.81 -1.09
CA PHE A 37 -0.96 -7.61 -1.27
C PHE A 37 -0.53 -6.25 -0.72
N ILE A 38 0.67 -6.23 -0.14
CA ILE A 38 1.37 -4.99 0.17
C ILE A 38 2.81 -5.12 -0.31
N SER A 39 3.41 -4.00 -0.71
CA SER A 39 4.84 -3.95 -0.97
C SER A 39 5.60 -3.94 0.35
N ALA A 40 6.81 -4.50 0.37
CA ALA A 40 7.69 -4.40 1.52
C ALA A 40 7.94 -2.95 1.95
N ILE A 41 7.89 -1.99 1.00
CA ILE A 41 8.05 -0.56 1.33
C ILE A 41 6.91 -0.04 2.21
N VAL A 42 5.72 -0.62 2.11
CA VAL A 42 4.58 -0.24 2.95
C VAL A 42 4.85 -0.65 4.41
N ILE A 43 5.47 -1.81 4.61
CA ILE A 43 5.91 -2.23 5.95
C ILE A 43 6.84 -1.17 6.55
N HIS A 44 7.82 -0.71 5.78
CA HIS A 44 8.75 0.34 6.22
C HIS A 44 8.00 1.61 6.62
N GLU A 45 7.12 2.09 5.78
CA GLU A 45 6.40 3.35 6.01
C GLU A 45 5.47 3.27 7.22
N VAL A 46 4.72 2.20 7.34
CA VAL A 46 3.80 2.00 8.47
C VAL A 46 4.59 1.81 9.78
N TYR A 47 5.65 1.02 9.73
CA TYR A 47 6.50 0.77 10.89
C TYR A 47 7.15 2.07 11.39
N TRP A 48 7.75 2.83 10.48
CA TRP A 48 8.39 4.10 10.80
C TRP A 48 7.39 5.10 11.40
N LEU A 49 6.22 5.23 10.78
CA LEU A 49 5.19 6.14 11.27
C LEU A 49 4.70 5.72 12.65
N THR A 50 4.49 4.42 12.87
CA THR A 50 4.03 3.91 14.16
C THR A 50 5.08 4.12 15.25
N LEU A 51 6.37 3.95 14.92
CA LEU A 51 7.46 4.26 15.87
C LEU A 51 7.35 5.69 16.36
N ASN A 52 7.11 6.63 15.45
CA ASN A 52 7.02 8.05 15.79
C ASN A 52 5.74 8.41 16.56
N GLN A 53 4.63 7.78 16.25
CA GLN A 53 3.33 8.13 16.82
C GLN A 53 3.01 7.35 18.10
N GLU A 54 3.40 6.09 18.18
CA GLU A 54 2.92 5.19 19.23
C GLU A 54 4.01 4.35 19.90
N GLY A 55 5.25 4.39 19.41
CA GLY A 55 6.39 3.71 20.02
C GLY A 55 6.65 2.32 19.45
N HIS A 56 7.73 1.71 19.94
CA HIS A 56 8.30 0.48 19.40
C HIS A 56 7.37 -0.73 19.55
N GLU A 57 6.77 -0.90 20.71
CA GLU A 57 5.91 -2.07 20.98
C GLU A 57 4.74 -2.16 20.02
N THR A 58 4.04 -1.05 19.82
CA THR A 58 2.92 -0.99 18.88
C THR A 58 3.39 -1.17 17.45
N ALA A 59 4.55 -0.63 17.09
CA ALA A 59 5.12 -0.78 15.74
C ALA A 59 5.40 -2.26 15.42
N VAL A 60 6.02 -2.98 16.35
CA VAL A 60 6.31 -4.42 16.17
C VAL A 60 5.02 -5.22 16.01
N MET A 61 4.05 -4.97 16.87
CA MET A 61 2.76 -5.66 16.80
C MET A 61 2.06 -5.40 15.47
N ARG A 62 2.03 -4.14 15.04
CA ARG A 62 1.35 -3.75 13.80
C ARG A 62 2.02 -4.36 12.57
N ALA A 63 3.36 -4.35 12.51
CA ALA A 63 4.10 -4.99 11.42
C ALA A 63 3.85 -6.50 11.38
N THR A 64 3.83 -7.16 12.52
CA THR A 64 3.55 -8.58 12.61
C THR A 64 2.17 -8.92 12.05
N LEU A 65 1.16 -8.11 12.38
CA LEU A 65 -0.19 -8.31 11.86
C LEU A 65 -0.27 -8.06 10.35
N LEU A 66 0.45 -7.06 9.84
CA LEU A 66 0.49 -6.80 8.41
C LEU A 66 1.09 -7.99 7.65
N GLU A 67 2.18 -8.55 8.16
CA GLU A 67 2.82 -9.72 7.54
C GLU A 67 1.94 -10.96 7.59
N LYS A 68 1.11 -11.08 8.61
CA LYS A 68 0.16 -12.19 8.76
C LYS A 68 -1.04 -12.06 7.82
N ASP A 69 -1.60 -10.87 7.71
CA ASP A 69 -2.87 -10.64 7.03
C ASP A 69 -2.73 -10.32 5.53
N PHE A 70 -1.54 -9.92 5.09
CA PHE A 70 -1.29 -9.54 3.71
C PHE A 70 -0.11 -10.34 3.14
N LYS A 71 -0.14 -10.54 1.82
CA LYS A 71 1.01 -11.11 1.12
C LYS A 71 2.00 -9.98 0.85
N VAL A 72 3.15 -10.05 1.47
CA VAL A 72 4.20 -9.03 1.32
C VAL A 72 5.03 -9.33 0.09
N VAL A 73 5.10 -8.37 -0.83
CA VAL A 73 5.88 -8.51 -2.06
C VAL A 73 7.24 -7.84 -1.88
N LYS A 74 8.30 -8.61 -2.06
CA LYS A 74 9.67 -8.12 -1.96
C LYS A 74 9.98 -7.14 -3.07
N VAL A 75 10.82 -6.15 -2.77
CA VAL A 75 11.35 -5.22 -3.78
C VAL A 75 12.61 -5.85 -4.36
N ASP A 76 12.44 -6.64 -5.41
CA ASP A 76 13.55 -7.28 -6.11
C ASP A 76 14.10 -6.36 -7.21
N ALA A 77 15.11 -6.84 -7.96
CA ALA A 77 15.75 -6.05 -9.00
C ALA A 77 14.79 -5.70 -10.14
N GLU A 78 13.88 -6.60 -10.49
CA GLU A 78 12.88 -6.34 -11.53
C GLU A 78 11.94 -5.22 -11.14
N ILE A 79 11.40 -5.27 -9.92
CA ILE A 79 10.52 -4.22 -9.41
C ILE A 79 11.29 -2.91 -9.26
N ALA A 80 12.53 -2.96 -8.79
CA ALA A 80 13.37 -1.77 -8.64
C ALA A 80 13.57 -1.03 -9.98
N LYS A 81 13.89 -1.77 -11.04
CA LYS A 81 14.06 -1.20 -12.38
C LYS A 81 12.74 -0.64 -12.94
N SER A 82 11.67 -1.40 -12.83
CA SER A 82 10.34 -0.97 -13.26
C SER A 82 9.89 0.30 -12.52
N SER A 83 10.14 0.36 -11.21
CA SER A 83 9.78 1.53 -10.40
C SER A 83 10.57 2.76 -10.83
N ALA A 84 11.85 2.61 -11.17
CA ALA A 84 12.68 3.71 -11.64
C ALA A 84 12.14 4.29 -12.96
N GLU A 85 11.68 3.44 -13.86
CA GLU A 85 11.09 3.88 -15.14
C GLU A 85 9.78 4.62 -14.92
N LEU A 86 8.91 4.12 -14.04
CA LEU A 86 7.67 4.81 -13.69
C LEU A 86 7.93 6.15 -13.00
N ARG A 87 8.90 6.18 -12.10
CA ARG A 87 9.31 7.41 -11.41
C ARG A 87 9.81 8.46 -12.38
N HIS A 88 10.58 8.05 -13.37
CA HIS A 88 11.09 8.93 -14.42
C HIS A 88 9.95 9.47 -15.28
N LYS A 89 9.03 8.60 -15.70
CA LYS A 89 7.92 8.98 -16.58
C LYS A 89 6.89 9.86 -15.89
N TYR A 90 6.55 9.57 -14.64
CA TYR A 90 5.48 10.26 -13.91
C TYR A 90 5.94 11.19 -12.79
N ARG A 91 7.24 11.25 -12.53
CA ARG A 91 7.87 12.14 -11.52
C ARG A 91 7.25 11.99 -10.12
N MET A 92 7.12 10.76 -9.68
CA MET A 92 6.58 10.42 -8.36
C MET A 92 7.69 10.11 -7.37
N SER A 93 7.35 9.94 -6.09
CA SER A 93 8.31 9.54 -5.07
C SER A 93 8.79 8.10 -5.29
N MET A 94 9.90 7.74 -4.64
CA MET A 94 10.42 6.37 -4.71
C MET A 94 9.40 5.37 -4.17
N ALA A 95 8.81 5.64 -3.01
CA ALA A 95 7.84 4.74 -2.40
C ALA A 95 6.61 4.53 -3.29
N GLU A 96 6.05 5.61 -3.82
CA GLU A 96 4.92 5.54 -4.75
C GLU A 96 5.26 4.72 -5.99
N SER A 97 6.44 4.95 -6.56
CA SER A 97 6.86 4.23 -7.77
C SER A 97 7.04 2.72 -7.53
N ILE A 98 7.52 2.34 -6.36
CA ILE A 98 7.68 0.93 -5.98
C ILE A 98 6.31 0.27 -5.86
N ILE A 99 5.36 0.93 -5.20
CA ILE A 99 4.00 0.41 -5.06
C ILE A 99 3.33 0.28 -6.44
N ALA A 100 3.49 1.28 -7.30
CA ALA A 100 2.93 1.26 -8.64
C ALA A 100 3.54 0.13 -9.49
N ALA A 101 4.85 -0.05 -9.45
CA ALA A 101 5.53 -1.12 -10.19
C ALA A 101 5.08 -2.49 -9.72
N THR A 102 4.89 -2.66 -8.42
CA THR A 102 4.40 -3.91 -7.84
C THR A 102 2.96 -4.19 -8.28
N THR A 103 2.12 -3.15 -8.29
CA THR A 103 0.74 -3.25 -8.77
C THR A 103 0.69 -3.70 -10.22
N LEU A 104 1.55 -3.13 -11.05
CA LEU A 104 1.65 -3.47 -12.47
C LEU A 104 2.07 -4.93 -12.66
N LEU A 105 3.12 -5.36 -11.96
CA LEU A 105 3.62 -6.73 -12.03
C LEU A 105 2.55 -7.76 -11.67
N LEU A 106 1.78 -7.48 -10.63
CA LEU A 106 0.75 -8.39 -10.13
C LEU A 106 -0.55 -8.31 -10.93
N LYS A 107 -0.69 -7.30 -11.79
CA LYS A 107 -1.96 -7.00 -12.47
C LYS A 107 -3.09 -6.81 -11.45
N ALA A 108 -2.76 -6.15 -10.35
CA ALA A 108 -3.68 -5.88 -9.25
C ALA A 108 -4.36 -4.51 -9.45
N THR A 109 -5.32 -4.23 -8.56
CA THR A 109 -5.89 -2.88 -8.44
C THR A 109 -5.26 -2.23 -7.22
N CYS A 110 -4.72 -1.02 -7.38
CA CYS A 110 -4.13 -0.27 -6.29
C CYS A 110 -5.20 0.51 -5.54
N LEU A 111 -5.33 0.25 -4.25
CA LEU A 111 -6.28 0.93 -3.39
C LEU A 111 -5.60 2.15 -2.76
N SER A 112 -5.82 3.32 -3.34
CA SER A 112 -5.23 4.58 -2.89
C SER A 112 -6.06 5.77 -3.33
N ASP A 113 -6.09 6.82 -2.50
CA ASP A 113 -6.71 8.11 -2.86
C ASP A 113 -5.68 9.12 -3.37
N ASP A 114 -4.42 8.72 -3.50
CA ASP A 114 -3.35 9.58 -3.97
C ASP A 114 -3.53 9.87 -5.47
N PRO A 115 -3.63 11.16 -5.87
CA PRO A 115 -3.79 11.51 -7.29
C PRO A 115 -2.63 11.04 -8.17
N HIS A 116 -1.42 10.84 -7.62
CA HIS A 116 -0.30 10.33 -8.39
C HIS A 116 -0.58 8.96 -8.99
N PHE A 117 -1.26 8.08 -8.26
CA PHE A 117 -1.60 6.75 -8.79
C PHE A 117 -2.62 6.81 -9.91
N LYS A 118 -3.59 7.72 -9.82
CA LYS A 118 -4.60 7.89 -10.87
C LYS A 118 -4.01 8.34 -12.19
N SER A 119 -2.89 9.03 -12.18
CA SER A 119 -2.23 9.52 -13.39
C SER A 119 -1.44 8.43 -14.13
N ILE A 120 -1.24 7.26 -13.51
CA ILE A 120 -0.47 6.17 -14.10
C ILE A 120 -1.38 5.33 -14.99
N ASN A 121 -1.18 5.43 -16.30
CA ASN A 121 -2.04 4.75 -17.27
C ASN A 121 -1.93 3.23 -17.22
N GLU A 122 -0.80 2.70 -16.78
CA GLU A 122 -0.50 1.27 -16.80
C GLU A 122 -1.19 0.47 -15.70
N ILE A 123 -1.73 1.13 -14.67
CA ILE A 123 -2.34 0.43 -13.53
C ILE A 123 -3.79 0.82 -13.32
N LYS A 124 -4.52 -0.05 -12.63
CA LYS A 124 -5.89 0.22 -12.18
C LYS A 124 -5.84 0.73 -10.75
N THR A 125 -6.65 1.73 -10.45
CA THR A 125 -6.77 2.29 -9.10
C THR A 125 -8.21 2.31 -8.65
N ALA A 126 -8.40 2.27 -7.34
CA ALA A 126 -9.72 2.40 -6.72
C ALA A 126 -9.58 3.05 -5.35
N TRP A 127 -10.68 3.51 -4.78
CA TRP A 127 -10.73 3.96 -3.40
C TRP A 127 -12.02 3.48 -2.74
N ILE A 128 -12.03 3.56 -1.44
CA ILE A 128 -13.14 3.08 -0.60
C ILE A 128 -14.25 4.10 -0.43
#